data_0fa0cdbf9a4a50db17ac23ce76a2aed5
#
_entry.id   0fa0cdbf9a4a50db17ac23ce76a2aed5
#
_cell.length_a   1.000
_cell.length_b   1.000
_cell.length_c   1.000
_cell.angle_alpha   90.00
_cell.angle_beta   90.00
_cell.angle_gamma   90.00
#
_symmetry.space_group_name_H-M   'P 1'
#
loop_
_entity.id
_entity.type
_entity.pdbx_description
1 polymer ?
#
loop_
_entity_poly.entity_id
_entity_poly.type
_entity_poly.pdbx_seq_one_letter_code
_entity_poly.pdbx_strand_id
1 'polypeptide(L)'
;MLFRSDQTPNDIRAIGEGVRRVYEEVLVPAGMGDVAIYSEMGRFMMAPYGCLVTKAIHEKHIYKEYIGVDACAVNLMRPAVYGSYHHITVLGKENAACDHTYDVTGSLCENCDKFAIDRKLPKIDMGDYLVIHDTGAHGFSMGYNYNGKLKSAELLLQEDGSVKLIRRAETPADYFATFDCFDDLKITE
;
A
#
# COMPACT_ATOMS: atom_id res chain seq x y z
N MET A 1 -0.68 1.72 -16.30
CA MET A 1 -0.76 3.13 -15.92
C MET A 1 -0.17 3.30 -14.52
N LEU A 2 0.79 4.16 -14.39
CA LEU A 2 1.55 4.32 -13.16
C LEU A 2 1.25 5.70 -12.57
N PHE A 3 0.40 5.71 -11.55
CA PHE A 3 0.31 6.86 -10.67
C PHE A 3 1.27 6.62 -9.50
N ARG A 4 2.18 7.53 -9.27
CA ARG A 4 3.04 7.60 -8.09
C ARG A 4 2.81 8.96 -7.45
N SER A 5 2.83 9.02 -6.13
CA SER A 5 2.61 10.26 -5.37
C SER A 5 3.67 11.36 -5.64
N ASP A 6 4.81 10.97 -6.22
CA ASP A 6 5.87 11.89 -6.64
C ASP A 6 5.78 12.30 -8.12
N GLN A 7 4.74 11.91 -8.83
CA GLN A 7 4.57 12.17 -10.26
C GLN A 7 3.28 12.93 -10.53
N THR A 8 3.27 13.71 -11.61
CA THR A 8 2.04 14.31 -12.12
C THR A 8 1.08 13.20 -12.58
N PRO A 9 -0.17 13.19 -12.10
CA PRO A 9 -1.15 12.20 -12.54
C PRO A 9 -1.35 12.24 -14.04
N ASN A 10 -1.51 11.07 -14.66
CA ASN A 10 -1.86 11.00 -16.08
C ASN A 10 -3.24 11.63 -16.31
N ASP A 11 -3.36 12.44 -17.36
CA ASP A 11 -4.64 12.97 -17.79
C ASP A 11 -5.47 11.85 -18.46
N ILE A 12 -6.48 11.38 -17.74
CA ILE A 12 -7.35 10.29 -18.23
C ILE A 12 -8.17 10.70 -19.44
N ARG A 13 -8.47 11.99 -19.61
CA ARG A 13 -9.21 12.49 -20.78
C ARG A 13 -8.33 12.44 -22.01
N ALA A 14 -7.08 12.91 -21.90
CA ALA A 14 -6.10 12.81 -23.00
C ALA A 14 -5.84 11.35 -23.40
N ILE A 15 -5.78 10.44 -22.43
CA ILE A 15 -5.67 8.99 -22.72
C ILE A 15 -6.91 8.51 -23.48
N GLY A 16 -8.12 8.84 -23.04
CA GLY A 16 -9.37 8.45 -23.69
C GLY A 16 -9.49 9.00 -25.10
N GLU A 17 -9.12 10.27 -25.32
CA GLU A 17 -9.09 10.89 -26.66
C GLU A 17 -8.06 10.23 -27.57
N GLY A 18 -6.88 9.89 -27.05
CA GLY A 18 -5.86 9.16 -27.81
C GLY A 18 -6.34 7.78 -28.23
N VAL A 19 -6.97 7.03 -27.32
CA VAL A 19 -7.56 5.71 -27.63
C VAL A 19 -8.65 5.85 -28.69
N ARG A 20 -9.58 6.81 -28.54
CA ARG A 20 -10.64 7.07 -29.51
C ARG A 20 -10.08 7.39 -30.91
N ARG A 21 -9.08 8.27 -30.99
CA ARG A 21 -8.47 8.64 -32.23
C ARG A 21 -7.88 7.41 -32.95
N VAL A 22 -7.09 6.58 -32.25
CA VAL A 22 -6.50 5.38 -32.83
C VAL A 22 -7.59 4.38 -33.24
N TYR A 23 -8.65 4.25 -32.49
CA TYR A 23 -9.80 3.43 -32.84
C TYR A 23 -10.43 3.89 -34.16
N GLU A 24 -10.72 5.19 -34.33
CA GLU A 24 -11.33 5.79 -35.51
C GLU A 24 -10.40 5.74 -36.75
N GLU A 25 -9.08 5.94 -36.53
CA GLU A 25 -8.10 5.97 -37.62
C GLU A 25 -7.66 4.57 -38.09
N VAL A 26 -7.69 3.58 -37.23
CA VAL A 26 -7.12 2.24 -37.48
C VAL A 26 -8.19 1.16 -37.51
N LEU A 27 -8.99 1.03 -36.48
CA LEU A 27 -9.92 -0.09 -36.34
C LEU A 27 -11.15 0.08 -37.26
N VAL A 28 -11.73 1.26 -37.31
CA VAL A 28 -12.90 1.52 -38.14
C VAL A 28 -12.61 1.27 -39.64
N PRO A 29 -11.53 1.79 -40.24
CA PRO A 29 -11.19 1.49 -41.65
C PRO A 29 -10.84 0.01 -41.90
N ALA A 30 -10.38 -0.70 -40.88
CA ALA A 30 -10.11 -2.14 -40.94
C ALA A 30 -11.37 -3.03 -40.84
N GLY A 31 -12.56 -2.42 -40.78
CA GLY A 31 -13.83 -3.13 -40.63
C GLY A 31 -14.09 -3.63 -39.21
N MET A 32 -13.38 -3.08 -38.20
CA MET A 32 -13.47 -3.46 -36.77
C MET A 32 -14.15 -2.37 -35.93
N GLY A 33 -15.04 -1.57 -36.52
CA GLY A 33 -15.73 -0.47 -35.88
C GLY A 33 -16.82 -0.88 -34.88
N ASP A 34 -17.08 -2.17 -34.71
CA ASP A 34 -17.99 -2.76 -33.72
C ASP A 34 -17.28 -3.34 -32.50
N VAL A 35 -15.94 -3.31 -32.48
CA VAL A 35 -15.15 -3.83 -31.35
C VAL A 35 -15.27 -2.89 -30.16
N ALA A 36 -15.75 -3.41 -29.04
CA ALA A 36 -15.78 -2.68 -27.76
C ALA A 36 -14.41 -2.66 -27.09
N ILE A 37 -14.01 -1.49 -26.56
CA ILE A 37 -12.76 -1.33 -25.81
C ILE A 37 -13.10 -1.19 -24.33
N TYR A 38 -12.43 -1.97 -23.49
CA TYR A 38 -12.52 -1.93 -22.04
C TYR A 38 -11.16 -1.59 -21.43
N SER A 39 -11.17 -0.95 -20.26
CA SER A 39 -9.95 -0.65 -19.53
C SER A 39 -10.12 -0.98 -18.04
N GLU A 40 -9.02 -1.35 -17.39
CA GLU A 40 -8.97 -1.65 -15.95
C GLU A 40 -7.99 -0.67 -15.30
N MET A 41 -8.51 0.38 -14.68
CA MET A 41 -7.71 1.46 -14.07
C MET A 41 -7.86 1.50 -12.55
N GLY A 42 -7.84 0.34 -11.88
CA GLY A 42 -8.12 0.21 -10.45
C GLY A 42 -7.30 1.16 -9.57
N ARG A 43 -6.00 1.26 -9.78
CA ARG A 43 -5.15 2.16 -9.00
C ARG A 43 -5.50 3.64 -9.20
N PHE A 44 -5.85 4.02 -10.42
CA PHE A 44 -6.26 5.40 -10.72
C PHE A 44 -7.49 5.80 -9.90
N MET A 45 -8.42 4.87 -9.73
CA MET A 45 -9.69 5.13 -9.05
C MET A 45 -9.55 5.25 -7.53
N MET A 46 -8.75 4.39 -6.90
CA MET A 46 -8.81 4.22 -5.44
C MET A 46 -7.48 4.47 -4.72
N ALA A 47 -6.31 4.33 -5.39
CA ALA A 47 -5.04 4.40 -4.69
C ALA A 47 -4.84 5.68 -3.87
N PRO A 48 -5.16 6.88 -4.38
CA PRO A 48 -4.93 8.14 -3.65
C PRO A 48 -5.79 8.31 -2.39
N TYR A 49 -6.85 7.53 -2.26
CA TYR A 49 -7.83 7.65 -1.17
C TYR A 49 -7.54 6.74 0.01
N GLY A 50 -6.40 6.07 0.04
CA GLY A 50 -6.01 5.23 1.15
C GLY A 50 -4.54 5.42 1.53
N CYS A 51 -4.26 5.26 2.80
CA CYS A 51 -2.91 5.23 3.35
C CYS A 51 -2.77 4.08 4.35
N LEU A 52 -1.54 3.59 4.49
CA LEU A 52 -1.15 2.69 5.56
C LEU A 52 -0.44 3.51 6.64
N VAL A 53 -1.00 3.51 7.85
CA VAL A 53 -0.38 4.14 9.02
C VAL A 53 0.35 3.08 9.80
N THR A 54 1.61 3.32 10.11
CA THR A 54 2.46 2.38 10.82
C THR A 54 3.39 3.11 11.78
N LYS A 55 3.83 2.42 12.82
CA LYS A 55 4.67 2.98 13.88
C LYS A 55 6.10 2.49 13.75
N ALA A 56 7.07 3.38 13.87
CA ALA A 56 8.48 3.03 14.02
C ALA A 56 8.70 2.34 15.38
N ILE A 57 9.14 1.09 15.35
CA ILE A 57 9.33 0.26 16.54
C ILE A 57 10.77 -0.18 16.74
N HIS A 58 11.64 0.02 15.75
CA HIS A 58 13.03 -0.37 15.81
C HIS A 58 13.90 0.50 14.91
N GLU A 59 15.11 0.81 15.37
CA GLU A 59 16.18 1.45 14.62
C GLU A 59 17.40 0.54 14.57
N LYS A 60 18.07 0.51 13.43
CA LYS A 60 19.32 -0.24 13.28
C LYS A 60 20.31 0.56 12.44
N HIS A 61 21.47 0.83 13.03
CA HIS A 61 22.57 1.61 12.46
C HIS A 61 23.75 0.68 12.21
N ILE A 62 23.98 0.32 10.94
CA ILE A 62 25.11 -0.51 10.52
C ILE A 62 25.74 0.09 9.25
N TYR A 63 25.88 -0.67 8.17
CA TYR A 63 26.29 -0.12 6.87
C TYR A 63 25.20 0.73 6.18
N LYS A 64 23.98 0.65 6.65
CA LYS A 64 22.84 1.49 6.31
C LYS A 64 22.04 1.85 7.57
N GLU A 65 21.20 2.87 7.43
CA GLU A 65 20.23 3.25 8.44
C GLU A 65 18.90 2.54 8.16
N TYR A 66 18.38 1.79 9.11
CA TYR A 66 17.13 1.05 9.00
C TYR A 66 16.12 1.52 10.02
N ILE A 67 14.88 1.70 9.57
CA ILE A 67 13.72 1.91 10.44
C ILE A 67 12.81 0.70 10.28
N GLY A 68 12.67 -0.06 11.36
CA GLY A 68 11.71 -1.16 11.45
C GLY A 68 10.36 -0.64 11.91
N VAL A 69 9.30 -1.01 11.19
CA VAL A 69 7.92 -0.63 11.52
C VAL A 69 7.09 -1.84 11.91
N ASP A 70 5.95 -1.60 12.59
CA ASP A 70 5.02 -2.67 13.02
C ASP A 70 4.18 -3.24 11.85
N ALA A 71 4.03 -2.52 10.74
CA ALA A 71 3.49 -3.05 9.51
C ALA A 71 4.51 -3.92 8.76
N CYS A 72 4.04 -4.67 7.77
CA CYS A 72 4.88 -5.49 6.90
C CYS A 72 4.21 -5.68 5.52
N ALA A 73 4.84 -6.45 4.64
CA ALA A 73 4.30 -6.72 3.31
C ALA A 73 2.90 -7.40 3.33
N VAL A 74 2.49 -8.01 4.45
CA VAL A 74 1.12 -8.50 4.65
C VAL A 74 0.08 -7.38 4.53
N ASN A 75 0.44 -6.16 4.98
CA ASN A 75 -0.43 -4.99 4.94
C ASN A 75 -0.35 -4.26 3.59
N LEU A 76 0.84 -4.26 2.96
CA LEU A 76 1.10 -3.64 1.66
C LEU A 76 2.23 -4.36 0.94
N MET A 77 1.89 -5.36 0.11
CA MET A 77 2.88 -6.19 -0.57
C MET A 77 3.54 -5.53 -1.79
N ARG A 78 2.97 -4.48 -2.34
CA ARG A 78 3.42 -3.89 -3.61
C ARG A 78 4.88 -3.43 -3.63
N PRO A 79 5.43 -2.76 -2.61
CA PRO A 79 6.87 -2.45 -2.58
C PRO A 79 7.73 -3.70 -2.63
N ALA A 80 7.37 -4.74 -1.87
CA ALA A 80 8.12 -5.98 -1.78
C ALA A 80 8.16 -6.77 -3.10
N VAL A 81 7.01 -6.88 -3.80
CA VAL A 81 6.87 -7.74 -4.99
C VAL A 81 7.21 -7.01 -6.28
N TYR A 82 6.85 -5.72 -6.38
CA TYR A 82 6.99 -4.96 -7.62
C TYR A 82 8.01 -3.83 -7.54
N GLY A 83 8.67 -3.63 -6.39
CA GLY A 83 9.49 -2.45 -6.16
C GLY A 83 8.71 -1.14 -6.29
N SER A 84 7.39 -1.19 -6.02
CA SER A 84 6.52 -0.03 -6.21
C SER A 84 6.88 1.08 -5.23
N TYR A 85 7.00 2.29 -5.77
CA TYR A 85 7.15 3.47 -4.94
C TYR A 85 5.83 3.82 -4.27
N HIS A 86 5.90 4.10 -2.97
CA HIS A 86 4.86 4.77 -2.20
C HIS A 86 5.51 5.94 -1.46
N HIS A 87 4.87 7.10 -1.48
CA HIS A 87 5.35 8.23 -0.71
C HIS A 87 5.19 7.95 0.79
N ILE A 88 6.15 8.38 1.58
CA ILE A 88 6.13 8.22 3.04
C ILE A 88 6.27 9.60 3.66
N THR A 89 5.36 9.94 4.56
CA THR A 89 5.48 11.10 5.45
C THR A 89 5.63 10.65 6.89
N VAL A 90 6.37 11.41 7.68
CA VAL A 90 6.48 11.19 9.13
C VAL A 90 5.53 12.17 9.79
N LEU A 91 4.55 11.67 10.51
CA LEU A 91 3.48 12.46 11.10
C LEU A 91 4.05 13.46 12.10
N GLY A 92 3.67 14.74 11.93
CA GLY A 92 4.19 15.85 12.73
C GLY A 92 5.59 16.36 12.34
N LYS A 93 6.21 15.78 11.30
CA LYS A 93 7.52 16.18 10.75
C LYS A 93 7.45 16.50 9.25
N GLU A 94 6.26 16.84 8.73
CA GLU A 94 6.00 17.04 7.29
C GLU A 94 6.84 18.18 6.69
N ASN A 95 7.21 19.18 7.51
CA ASN A 95 8.01 20.32 7.09
C ASN A 95 9.49 20.22 7.52
N ALA A 96 9.92 19.11 8.11
CA ALA A 96 11.29 18.91 8.52
C ALA A 96 12.19 18.56 7.32
N ALA A 97 13.50 18.81 7.44
CA ALA A 97 14.46 18.50 6.40
C ALA A 97 14.53 16.98 6.18
N CYS A 98 14.46 16.52 4.92
CA CYS A 98 14.66 15.12 4.54
C CYS A 98 16.16 14.86 4.31
N ASP A 99 16.95 14.91 5.37
CA ASP A 99 18.40 14.82 5.37
C ASP A 99 18.96 13.44 5.81
N HIS A 100 18.08 12.56 6.24
CA HIS A 100 18.41 11.16 6.57
C HIS A 100 18.04 10.24 5.41
N THR A 101 18.82 9.16 5.25
CA THR A 101 18.54 8.15 4.21
C THR A 101 18.29 6.80 4.88
N TYR A 102 17.08 6.29 4.75
CA TYR A 102 16.63 5.07 5.40
C TYR A 102 16.19 3.98 4.42
N ASP A 103 16.42 2.71 4.82
CA ASP A 103 15.56 1.60 4.41
C ASP A 103 14.44 1.47 5.46
N VAL A 104 13.18 1.56 5.04
CA VAL A 104 12.02 1.34 5.91
C VAL A 104 11.57 -0.11 5.75
N THR A 105 11.68 -0.90 6.82
CA THR A 105 11.52 -2.36 6.79
C THR A 105 10.32 -2.81 7.60
N GLY A 106 9.65 -3.86 7.13
CA GLY A 106 8.61 -4.55 7.89
C GLY A 106 9.19 -5.57 8.89
N SER A 107 8.31 -6.42 9.40
CA SER A 107 8.61 -7.38 10.48
C SER A 107 8.57 -8.85 10.04
N LEU A 108 8.58 -9.12 8.73
CA LEU A 108 8.63 -10.49 8.21
C LEU A 108 10.07 -11.01 8.15
N CYS A 109 10.23 -12.33 8.23
CA CYS A 109 11.48 -13.01 7.92
C CYS A 109 11.66 -13.10 6.40
N GLU A 110 11.80 -11.92 5.75
CA GLU A 110 11.86 -11.79 4.31
C GLU A 110 12.69 -10.56 3.92
N ASN A 111 13.70 -10.76 3.05
CA ASN A 111 14.60 -9.68 2.63
C ASN A 111 13.91 -8.58 1.83
N CYS A 112 12.84 -8.90 1.11
CA CYS A 112 12.08 -7.94 0.33
C CYS A 112 11.00 -7.19 1.14
N ASP A 113 10.81 -7.49 2.42
CA ASP A 113 9.84 -6.81 3.29
C ASP A 113 10.31 -5.38 3.63
N LYS A 114 10.29 -4.54 2.61
CA LYS A 114 10.70 -3.14 2.68
C LYS A 114 9.67 -2.25 2.00
N PHE A 115 9.26 -1.21 2.70
CA PHE A 115 8.39 -0.16 2.15
C PHE A 115 9.17 0.89 1.37
N ALA A 116 10.45 1.07 1.70
CA ALA A 116 11.36 1.98 1.01
C ALA A 116 12.81 1.51 1.13
N ILE A 117 13.62 1.83 0.13
CA ILE A 117 15.04 1.59 0.08
C ILE A 117 15.73 2.90 -0.26
N ASP A 118 16.79 3.24 0.48
CA ASP A 118 17.60 4.45 0.32
C ASP A 118 16.72 5.73 0.20
N ARG A 119 15.67 5.79 1.02
CA ARG A 119 14.69 6.88 1.00
C ARG A 119 15.16 8.05 1.85
N LYS A 120 15.19 9.24 1.26
CA LYS A 120 15.39 10.49 2.02
C LYS A 120 14.11 10.85 2.76
N LEU A 121 14.22 10.94 4.08
CA LEU A 121 13.12 11.25 5.00
C LEU A 121 13.65 12.19 6.11
N PRO A 122 12.76 12.87 6.84
CA PRO A 122 13.13 13.51 8.10
C PRO A 122 13.68 12.48 9.09
N LYS A 123 14.41 12.95 10.09
CA LYS A 123 14.83 12.08 11.20
C LYS A 123 13.63 11.38 11.79
N ILE A 124 13.70 10.05 11.84
CA ILE A 124 12.68 9.18 12.44
C ILE A 124 13.19 8.70 13.78
N ASP A 125 12.39 8.86 14.82
CA ASP A 125 12.66 8.34 16.16
C ASP A 125 11.71 7.17 16.44
N MET A 126 12.09 6.24 17.33
CA MET A 126 11.18 5.17 17.77
C MET A 126 9.92 5.76 18.37
N GLY A 127 8.77 5.27 17.94
CA GLY A 127 7.47 5.77 18.34
C GLY A 127 6.82 6.72 17.35
N ASP A 128 7.56 7.25 16.38
CA ASP A 128 7.00 8.06 15.30
C ASP A 128 6.02 7.24 14.45
N TYR A 129 5.00 7.92 13.95
CA TYR A 129 4.08 7.35 12.98
C TYR A 129 4.47 7.73 11.56
N LEU A 130 4.53 6.74 10.70
CA LEU A 130 4.73 6.89 9.26
C LEU A 130 3.42 6.69 8.54
N VAL A 131 3.14 7.55 7.58
CA VAL A 131 1.99 7.44 6.67
C VAL A 131 2.52 7.06 5.30
N ILE A 132 2.17 5.87 4.84
CA ILE A 132 2.52 5.36 3.51
C ILE A 132 1.32 5.61 2.60
N HIS A 133 1.50 6.48 1.61
CA HIS A 133 0.42 6.98 0.76
C HIS A 133 0.07 6.05 -0.41
N ASP A 134 -1.04 6.34 -1.08
CA ASP A 134 -1.51 5.67 -2.30
C ASP A 134 -1.76 4.16 -2.14
N THR A 135 -2.28 3.75 -0.98
CA THR A 135 -2.54 2.35 -0.64
C THR A 135 -4.01 1.94 -0.78
N GLY A 136 -4.90 2.83 -1.23
CA GLY A 136 -6.34 2.58 -1.37
C GLY A 136 -6.70 1.55 -2.45
N ALA A 137 -5.73 1.14 -3.28
CA ALA A 137 -5.89 0.03 -4.21
C ALA A 137 -4.74 -0.96 -4.06
N HIS A 138 -5.04 -2.26 -4.12
CA HIS A 138 -4.07 -3.34 -4.00
C HIS A 138 -3.31 -3.35 -2.66
N GLY A 139 -3.94 -2.83 -1.61
CA GLY A 139 -3.49 -2.94 -0.23
C GLY A 139 -4.06 -4.21 0.41
N PHE A 140 -5.12 -4.10 1.21
CA PHE A 140 -5.73 -5.21 1.93
C PHE A 140 -6.10 -6.40 1.03
N SER A 141 -6.64 -6.15 -0.17
CA SER A 141 -7.07 -7.20 -1.10
C SER A 141 -5.95 -8.10 -1.62
N MET A 142 -4.70 -7.62 -1.63
CA MET A 142 -3.51 -8.40 -1.96
C MET A 142 -2.81 -8.95 -0.72
N GLY A 143 -3.33 -8.69 0.46
CA GLY A 143 -2.75 -9.14 1.71
C GLY A 143 -2.77 -10.67 1.84
N TYR A 144 -1.83 -11.18 2.61
CA TYR A 144 -1.61 -12.61 2.89
C TYR A 144 -1.18 -12.76 4.36
N ASN A 145 -0.94 -13.98 4.81
CA ASN A 145 -0.62 -14.24 6.23
C ASN A 145 0.75 -14.93 6.41
N TYR A 146 1.74 -14.54 5.62
CA TYR A 146 3.09 -15.09 5.76
C TYR A 146 3.66 -14.86 7.16
N ASN A 147 4.39 -15.83 7.70
CA ASN A 147 4.87 -15.91 9.08
C ASN A 147 3.75 -15.82 10.14
N GLY A 148 2.50 -16.19 9.80
CA GLY A 148 1.36 -16.10 10.71
C GLY A 148 0.96 -14.67 11.06
N LYS A 149 1.40 -13.66 10.30
CA LYS A 149 0.98 -12.28 10.51
C LYS A 149 -0.48 -12.10 10.16
N LEU A 150 -1.21 -11.46 11.04
CA LEU A 150 -2.62 -11.13 10.88
C LEU A 150 -2.75 -9.76 10.18
N LYS A 151 -3.82 -9.60 9.41
CA LYS A 151 -4.10 -8.34 8.72
C LYS A 151 -4.61 -7.30 9.69
N SER A 152 -4.20 -6.06 9.46
CA SER A 152 -4.62 -4.90 10.25
C SER A 152 -6.09 -4.52 10.03
N ALA A 153 -6.63 -3.70 10.95
CA ALA A 153 -7.93 -3.07 10.76
C ALA A 153 -7.93 -2.07 9.60
N GLU A 154 -9.12 -1.78 9.06
CA GLU A 154 -9.37 -0.68 8.14
C GLU A 154 -10.31 0.35 8.77
N LEU A 155 -9.91 1.59 8.69
CA LEU A 155 -10.61 2.74 9.24
C LEU A 155 -11.03 3.66 8.09
N LEU A 156 -12.25 4.17 8.15
CA LEU A 156 -12.73 5.18 7.22
C LEU A 156 -12.72 6.55 7.91
N LEU A 157 -11.92 7.47 7.37
CA LEU A 157 -11.95 8.88 7.76
C LEU A 157 -13.18 9.52 7.12
N GLN A 158 -14.07 10.08 7.95
CA GLN A 158 -15.28 10.76 7.51
C GLN A 158 -15.00 12.23 7.15
N GLU A 159 -15.88 12.88 6.42
CA GLU A 159 -15.76 14.29 6.06
C GLU A 159 -15.76 15.23 7.27
N ASP A 160 -16.41 14.83 8.36
CA ASP A 160 -16.42 15.58 9.64
C ASP A 160 -15.16 15.36 10.49
N GLY A 161 -14.17 14.60 9.97
CA GLY A 161 -12.95 14.25 10.67
C GLY A 161 -13.07 13.08 11.65
N SER A 162 -14.27 12.52 11.84
CA SER A 162 -14.45 11.31 12.66
C SER A 162 -13.89 10.07 11.95
N VAL A 163 -13.58 9.04 12.73
CA VAL A 163 -13.00 7.81 12.22
C VAL A 163 -13.96 6.65 12.53
N LYS A 164 -14.33 5.90 11.48
CA LYS A 164 -15.20 4.73 11.60
C LYS A 164 -14.42 3.45 11.30
N LEU A 165 -14.51 2.46 12.20
CA LEU A 165 -14.01 1.12 11.94
C LEU A 165 -14.91 0.45 10.88
N ILE A 166 -14.35 0.15 9.70
CA ILE A 166 -15.07 -0.52 8.61
C ILE A 166 -14.66 -1.98 8.44
N ARG A 167 -13.49 -2.35 8.94
CA ARG A 167 -13.02 -3.73 9.05
C ARG A 167 -12.18 -3.86 10.31
N ARG A 168 -12.50 -4.81 11.18
CA ARG A 168 -11.65 -5.12 12.34
C ARG A 168 -10.35 -5.80 11.90
N ALA A 169 -9.33 -5.77 12.75
CA ALA A 169 -8.15 -6.60 12.55
C ALA A 169 -8.51 -8.09 12.60
N GLU A 170 -7.72 -8.90 11.91
CA GLU A 170 -7.79 -10.36 12.04
C GLU A 170 -7.36 -10.79 13.44
N THR A 171 -7.96 -11.89 13.90
CA THR A 171 -7.63 -12.60 15.12
C THR A 171 -7.04 -13.98 14.77
N PRO A 172 -6.41 -14.70 15.70
CA PRO A 172 -6.01 -16.09 15.47
C PRO A 172 -7.17 -16.97 15.01
N ALA A 173 -8.39 -16.74 15.51
CA ALA A 173 -9.58 -17.48 15.08
C ALA A 173 -9.87 -17.30 13.58
N ASP A 174 -9.65 -16.09 13.01
CA ASP A 174 -9.81 -15.88 11.57
C ASP A 174 -8.75 -16.65 10.76
N TYR A 175 -7.51 -16.69 11.28
CA TYR A 175 -6.40 -17.38 10.63
C TYR A 175 -6.63 -18.90 10.56
N PHE A 176 -7.22 -19.48 11.61
CA PHE A 176 -7.50 -20.89 11.72
C PHE A 176 -8.94 -21.29 11.34
N ALA A 177 -9.75 -20.37 10.84
CA ALA A 177 -11.18 -20.58 10.59
C ALA A 177 -11.53 -21.74 9.64
N THR A 178 -10.57 -22.22 8.84
CA THR A 178 -10.77 -23.33 7.90
C THR A 178 -10.29 -24.68 8.40
N PHE A 179 -9.83 -24.74 9.65
CA PHE A 179 -9.38 -26.00 10.26
C PHE A 179 -10.51 -26.64 11.06
N ASP A 180 -10.86 -27.87 10.76
CA ASP A 180 -11.92 -28.63 11.46
C ASP A 180 -11.45 -29.24 12.79
N CYS A 181 -10.15 -29.24 13.08
CA CYS A 181 -9.56 -29.94 14.23
C CYS A 181 -9.32 -29.06 15.44
N PHE A 182 -9.74 -27.79 15.44
CA PHE A 182 -9.46 -26.84 16.53
C PHE A 182 -10.61 -26.70 17.56
N ASP A 183 -11.72 -27.37 17.38
CA ASP A 183 -12.82 -27.37 18.37
C ASP A 183 -12.36 -27.83 19.76
N ASP A 184 -11.30 -28.68 19.81
CA ASP A 184 -10.69 -29.16 21.05
C ASP A 184 -9.60 -28.24 21.62
N LEU A 185 -9.09 -27.30 20.82
CA LEU A 185 -8.11 -26.31 21.26
C LEU A 185 -8.83 -25.04 21.68
N LYS A 186 -9.09 -24.92 22.97
CA LYS A 186 -9.58 -23.66 23.55
C LYS A 186 -8.49 -22.58 23.37
N ILE A 187 -8.46 -21.98 22.20
CA ILE A 187 -7.71 -20.73 21.99
C ILE A 187 -8.52 -19.66 22.73
N THR A 188 -8.16 -19.40 23.97
CA THR A 188 -8.72 -18.30 24.74
C THR A 188 -8.34 -16.98 24.09
N GLU A 189 -9.33 -16.10 23.90
CA GLU A 189 -9.20 -14.73 23.42
C GLU A 189 -8.15 -13.91 24.19
#